data_70a10c71f755fe470f2335c6f072e892
#
_entry.id   70a10c71f755fe470f2335c6f072e892
#
_cell.length_a   1.000
_cell.length_b   1.000
_cell.length_c   1.000
_cell.angle_alpha   90.00
_cell.angle_beta   90.00
_cell.angle_gamma   90.00
#
_symmetry.space_group_name_H-M   'P 1'
#
loop_
_entity.id
_entity.type
_entity.pdbx_description
1 polymer ?
#
loop_
_entity_poly.entity_id
_entity_poly.type
_entity_poly.pdbx_seq_one_letter_code
_entity_poly.pdbx_strand_id
1 'polypeptide(L)'
;MQFAHCSGVEQNPFDNKLHMIEISPEQISTFAHDGAVCLRGLFKKEWLEQLSRGLEKNLADPGPDGMIYTPEGQPGRFYDDYCNWQRIDEYREFITDSPAAEIAGRLMKSHNARIYHEHVLVKEPGTREVTPWHHDQPYYGVDGDQLCSIWLPLDPVSKAACPEFVAESHTNGKLYNPRLFIDHSNYAEGFPGFDDVPDIDLERKNHRILSWELALGDCIVFHMRTVHGAPSTVGIKTRRRGFSTRWLGEDARFAVRPWATSPPYREVDLEPGAPMNHPMFPVMWSA
;
A
#
# COMPACT_ATOMS: atom_id res chain seq x y z
N MET A 1 65.16 -23.17 -10.38
CA MET A 1 63.92 -22.76 -11.03
C MET A 1 62.84 -22.85 -9.97
N GLN A 2 62.44 -21.73 -9.41
CA GLN A 2 61.42 -21.62 -8.36
C GLN A 2 60.14 -21.17 -9.03
N PHE A 3 59.09 -21.96 -8.94
CA PHE A 3 57.77 -21.58 -9.39
C PHE A 3 57.03 -20.82 -8.26
N ALA A 4 56.72 -19.55 -8.50
CA ALA A 4 55.91 -18.75 -7.64
C ALA A 4 54.44 -19.11 -7.86
N HIS A 5 53.75 -19.56 -6.82
CA HIS A 5 52.27 -19.68 -6.80
C HIS A 5 51.68 -18.29 -6.53
N CYS A 6 51.05 -17.71 -7.53
CA CYS A 6 50.08 -16.61 -7.32
C CYS A 6 48.73 -17.21 -6.97
N SER A 7 48.32 -17.12 -5.71
CA SER A 7 46.98 -17.36 -5.27
C SER A 7 46.17 -16.06 -5.46
N GLY A 8 45.53 -15.93 -6.61
CA GLY A 8 44.48 -14.94 -6.81
C GLY A 8 43.22 -15.38 -6.07
N VAL A 9 42.87 -14.68 -5.01
CA VAL A 9 41.54 -14.78 -4.39
C VAL A 9 40.55 -14.08 -5.35
N GLU A 10 39.78 -14.84 -6.10
CA GLU A 10 38.63 -14.32 -6.84
C GLU A 10 37.66 -13.75 -5.82
N GLN A 11 37.46 -12.45 -5.82
CA GLN A 11 36.38 -11.80 -5.08
C GLN A 11 35.07 -12.24 -5.69
N ASN A 12 34.24 -12.94 -4.91
CA ASN A 12 32.90 -13.34 -5.25
C ASN A 12 32.05 -12.08 -5.49
N PRO A 13 31.49 -11.85 -6.70
CA PRO A 13 30.72 -10.65 -7.01
C PRO A 13 29.37 -10.58 -6.28
N PHE A 14 29.02 -11.56 -5.42
CA PHE A 14 27.81 -11.63 -4.65
C PHE A 14 27.95 -11.26 -3.17
N ASP A 15 29.04 -10.56 -2.80
CA ASP A 15 29.16 -9.99 -1.46
C ASP A 15 28.26 -8.72 -1.35
N ASN A 16 27.00 -8.89 -1.67
CA ASN A 16 25.93 -7.92 -1.45
C ASN A 16 25.64 -7.97 0.05
N LYS A 17 26.31 -7.12 0.83
CA LYS A 17 25.95 -6.88 2.22
C LYS A 17 24.46 -6.55 2.22
N LEU A 18 23.63 -7.52 2.58
CA LEU A 18 22.25 -7.34 2.99
C LEU A 18 22.26 -6.24 4.05
N HIS A 19 22.02 -5.00 3.66
CA HIS A 19 21.70 -3.96 4.60
C HIS A 19 20.36 -4.37 5.23
N MET A 20 20.43 -5.08 6.35
CA MET A 20 19.26 -5.39 7.15
C MET A 20 18.58 -4.07 7.49
N ILE A 21 17.32 -3.97 7.09
CA ILE A 21 16.52 -2.79 7.39
C ILE A 21 16.32 -2.75 8.89
N GLU A 22 16.66 -1.64 9.50
CA GLU A 22 16.42 -1.46 10.92
C GLU A 22 15.00 -0.94 11.14
N ILE A 23 14.11 -1.82 11.63
CA ILE A 23 12.79 -1.46 12.15
C ILE A 23 12.86 -1.67 13.66
N SER A 24 12.70 -0.59 14.41
CA SER A 24 12.82 -0.65 15.85
C SER A 24 11.63 -1.40 16.50
N PRO A 25 11.83 -2.01 17.68
CA PRO A 25 10.73 -2.60 18.43
C PRO A 25 9.58 -1.61 18.72
N GLU A 26 9.91 -0.34 18.88
CA GLU A 26 8.93 0.74 19.09
C GLU A 26 8.08 0.96 17.83
N GLN A 27 8.67 0.95 16.64
CA GLN A 27 7.93 1.08 15.37
C GLN A 27 6.99 -0.11 15.15
N ILE A 28 7.43 -1.33 15.48
CA ILE A 28 6.59 -2.54 15.44
C ILE A 28 5.44 -2.42 16.44
N SER A 29 5.71 -1.95 17.65
CA SER A 29 4.70 -1.73 18.67
C SER A 29 3.69 -0.64 18.27
N THR A 30 4.17 0.45 17.69
CA THR A 30 3.33 1.55 17.17
C THR A 30 2.40 1.04 16.07
N PHE A 31 2.92 0.29 15.10
CA PHE A 31 2.08 -0.31 14.05
C PHE A 31 1.00 -1.23 14.64
N ALA A 32 1.38 -2.10 15.57
CA ALA A 32 0.45 -3.03 16.21
C ALA A 32 -0.62 -2.35 17.07
N HIS A 33 -0.28 -1.22 17.72
CA HIS A 33 -1.21 -0.48 18.58
C HIS A 33 -2.06 0.50 17.80
N ASP A 34 -1.42 1.32 16.96
CA ASP A 34 -2.08 2.45 16.27
C ASP A 34 -2.70 2.04 14.93
N GLY A 35 -2.27 0.93 14.36
CA GLY A 35 -2.69 0.47 13.04
C GLY A 35 -2.02 1.21 11.89
N ALA A 36 -1.18 2.20 12.17
CA ALA A 36 -0.37 2.91 11.18
C ALA A 36 0.91 3.44 11.78
N VAL A 37 2.00 3.44 11.01
CA VAL A 37 3.31 3.95 11.41
C VAL A 37 4.00 4.63 10.24
N CYS A 38 4.68 5.74 10.51
CA CYS A 38 5.56 6.40 9.55
C CYS A 38 7.00 5.92 9.76
N LEU A 39 7.60 5.40 8.72
CA LEU A 39 8.99 4.96 8.69
C LEU A 39 9.80 5.96 7.87
N ARG A 40 10.93 6.42 8.42
CA ARG A 40 11.71 7.50 7.84
C ARG A 40 12.90 6.99 7.04
N GLY A 41 13.07 7.48 5.80
CA GLY A 41 14.26 7.31 4.99
C GLY A 41 14.61 5.86 4.62
N LEU A 42 13.63 4.93 4.64
CA LEU A 42 13.88 3.51 4.38
C LEU A 42 14.11 3.19 2.90
N PHE A 43 13.53 3.98 2.01
CA PHE A 43 13.67 3.77 0.57
C PHE A 43 14.71 4.72 -0.01
N LYS A 44 15.73 4.15 -0.67
CA LYS A 44 16.77 4.92 -1.35
C LYS A 44 16.20 5.65 -2.56
N LYS A 45 16.88 6.73 -2.95
CA LYS A 45 16.50 7.60 -4.07
C LYS A 45 16.33 6.82 -5.38
N GLU A 46 17.16 5.82 -5.61
CA GLU A 46 17.14 4.99 -6.82
C GLU A 46 15.78 4.28 -7.00
N TRP A 47 15.18 3.78 -5.89
CA TRP A 47 13.84 3.19 -5.92
C TRP A 47 12.76 4.20 -6.28
N LEU A 48 12.84 5.42 -5.76
CA LEU A 48 11.87 6.47 -6.04
C LEU A 48 11.94 6.94 -7.49
N GLU A 49 13.15 7.09 -8.03
CA GLU A 49 13.39 7.41 -9.43
C GLU A 49 12.88 6.32 -10.36
N GLN A 50 13.11 5.05 -10.00
CA GLN A 50 12.61 3.90 -10.74
C GLN A 50 11.09 3.87 -10.75
N LEU A 51 10.44 3.94 -9.58
CA LEU A 51 8.99 3.99 -9.48
C LEU A 51 8.39 5.19 -10.21
N SER A 52 9.07 6.34 -10.20
CA SER A 52 8.63 7.51 -10.96
C SER A 52 8.62 7.24 -12.47
N ARG A 53 9.65 6.55 -13.00
CA ARG A 53 9.65 6.14 -14.42
C ARG A 53 8.52 5.14 -14.73
N GLY A 54 8.32 4.15 -13.85
CA GLY A 54 7.21 3.20 -13.97
C GLY A 54 5.85 3.88 -13.97
N LEU A 55 5.67 4.88 -13.08
CA LEU A 55 4.43 5.64 -13.02
C LEU A 55 4.17 6.47 -14.29
N GLU A 56 5.18 7.11 -14.87
CA GLU A 56 4.99 7.82 -16.14
C GLU A 56 4.64 6.85 -17.30
N LYS A 57 5.17 5.62 -17.31
CA LYS A 57 4.74 4.56 -18.25
C LYS A 57 3.27 4.18 -18.00
N ASN A 58 2.87 3.99 -16.76
CA ASN A 58 1.50 3.65 -16.39
C ASN A 58 0.51 4.76 -16.78
N LEU A 59 0.87 6.03 -16.59
CA LEU A 59 0.04 7.15 -16.99
C LEU A 59 -0.10 7.30 -18.51
N ALA A 60 0.93 6.89 -19.27
CA ALA A 60 0.93 6.91 -20.72
C ALA A 60 0.18 5.72 -21.34
N ASP A 61 0.19 4.57 -20.67
CA ASP A 61 -0.48 3.32 -21.05
C ASP A 61 -1.19 2.74 -19.81
N PRO A 62 -2.39 3.24 -19.44
CA PRO A 62 -3.14 2.77 -18.29
C PRO A 62 -3.50 1.29 -18.38
N GLY A 63 -3.59 0.65 -17.21
CA GLY A 63 -4.15 -0.69 -17.08
C GLY A 63 -5.67 -0.71 -17.33
N PRO A 64 -6.26 -1.91 -17.36
CA PRO A 64 -7.71 -2.06 -17.59
C PRO A 64 -8.58 -1.47 -16.47
N ASP A 65 -8.00 -1.29 -15.29
CA ASP A 65 -8.67 -0.79 -14.09
C ASP A 65 -8.33 0.70 -13.80
N GLY A 66 -7.59 1.36 -14.72
CA GLY A 66 -7.24 2.76 -14.57
C GLY A 66 -8.46 3.68 -14.59
N MET A 67 -8.59 4.56 -13.57
CA MET A 67 -9.75 5.42 -13.37
C MET A 67 -9.33 6.89 -13.18
N ILE A 68 -10.11 7.80 -13.74
CA ILE A 68 -10.03 9.24 -13.45
C ILE A 68 -11.32 9.64 -12.74
N TYR A 69 -11.18 10.16 -11.52
CA TYR A 69 -12.29 10.59 -10.68
C TYR A 69 -12.67 12.05 -10.90
N THR A 70 -11.75 12.87 -11.37
CA THR A 70 -12.00 14.30 -11.65
C THR A 70 -12.90 14.45 -12.88
N PRO A 71 -14.07 15.10 -12.77
CA PRO A 71 -14.93 15.34 -13.91
C PRO A 71 -14.24 16.17 -15.01
N GLU A 72 -14.61 15.92 -16.26
CA GLU A 72 -14.07 16.66 -17.40
C GLU A 72 -14.27 18.17 -17.23
N GLY A 73 -13.24 18.96 -17.55
CA GLY A 73 -13.23 20.41 -17.42
C GLY A 73 -13.01 20.96 -16.01
N GLN A 74 -12.93 20.11 -14.99
CA GLN A 74 -12.57 20.56 -13.65
C GLN A 74 -11.04 20.65 -13.46
N PRO A 75 -10.56 21.55 -12.56
CA PRO A 75 -9.13 21.67 -12.29
C PRO A 75 -8.57 20.47 -11.55
N GLY A 76 -7.29 20.19 -11.78
CA GLY A 76 -6.61 19.04 -11.20
C GLY A 76 -6.86 17.74 -11.96
N ARG A 77 -6.47 16.65 -11.37
CA ARG A 77 -6.73 15.27 -11.84
C ARG A 77 -6.52 14.32 -10.67
N PHE A 78 -7.54 13.55 -10.32
CA PHE A 78 -7.38 12.37 -9.46
C PHE A 78 -7.44 11.13 -10.33
N TYR A 79 -6.32 10.44 -10.40
CA TYR A 79 -6.16 9.19 -11.16
C TYR A 79 -5.71 8.09 -10.20
N ASP A 80 -6.25 6.89 -10.39
CA ASP A 80 -5.69 5.67 -9.83
C ASP A 80 -5.62 4.54 -10.87
N ASP A 81 -4.80 3.53 -10.55
CA ASP A 81 -4.66 2.30 -11.32
C ASP A 81 -3.99 1.25 -10.44
N TYR A 82 -4.26 -0.03 -10.68
CA TYR A 82 -3.72 -1.12 -9.88
C TYR A 82 -3.48 -2.39 -10.70
N CYS A 83 -2.77 -3.38 -10.13
CA CYS A 83 -2.45 -4.67 -10.76
C CYS A 83 -1.61 -4.56 -12.05
N ASN A 84 -0.69 -3.60 -12.08
CA ASN A 84 0.18 -3.36 -13.23
C ASN A 84 1.61 -3.88 -13.02
N TRP A 85 1.95 -4.40 -11.83
CA TRP A 85 3.32 -4.74 -11.48
C TRP A 85 3.93 -5.84 -12.36
N GLN A 86 3.12 -6.77 -12.88
CA GLN A 86 3.63 -7.81 -13.77
C GLN A 86 4.01 -7.27 -15.17
N ARG A 87 3.34 -6.19 -15.64
CA ARG A 87 3.57 -5.60 -16.97
C ARG A 87 4.54 -4.42 -16.96
N ILE A 88 4.76 -3.78 -15.82
CA ILE A 88 5.67 -2.64 -15.67
C ILE A 88 6.92 -3.10 -14.91
N ASP A 89 8.05 -3.21 -15.60
CA ASP A 89 9.30 -3.74 -15.05
C ASP A 89 9.75 -2.98 -13.79
N GLU A 90 9.63 -1.66 -13.78
CA GLU A 90 10.00 -0.83 -12.64
C GLU A 90 9.21 -1.15 -11.37
N TYR A 91 7.95 -1.52 -11.51
CA TYR A 91 7.09 -1.95 -10.40
C TYR A 91 7.47 -3.36 -9.94
N ARG A 92 7.68 -4.27 -10.90
CA ARG A 92 8.09 -5.65 -10.61
C ARG A 92 9.40 -5.68 -9.85
N GLU A 93 10.44 -5.01 -10.35
CA GLU A 93 11.75 -4.94 -9.69
C GLU A 93 11.65 -4.31 -8.28
N PHE A 94 10.85 -3.25 -8.11
CA PHE A 94 10.61 -2.70 -6.78
C PHE A 94 9.98 -3.73 -5.84
N ILE A 95 8.96 -4.45 -6.27
CA ILE A 95 8.24 -5.42 -5.45
C ILE A 95 9.12 -6.63 -5.11
N THR A 96 9.99 -7.07 -6.05
CA THR A 96 10.85 -8.25 -5.84
C THR A 96 12.14 -7.93 -5.09
N ASP A 97 12.74 -6.76 -5.32
CA ASP A 97 14.13 -6.50 -4.93
C ASP A 97 14.28 -5.39 -3.89
N SER A 98 13.21 -4.59 -3.68
CA SER A 98 13.25 -3.56 -2.65
C SER A 98 12.98 -4.14 -1.26
N PRO A 99 13.21 -3.34 -0.22
CA PRO A 99 12.93 -3.75 1.16
C PRO A 99 11.44 -3.86 1.53
N ALA A 100 10.52 -3.56 0.64
CA ALA A 100 9.10 -3.46 0.96
C ALA A 100 8.51 -4.75 1.57
N ALA A 101 8.84 -5.91 1.02
CA ALA A 101 8.35 -7.20 1.50
C ALA A 101 8.89 -7.52 2.93
N GLU A 102 10.17 -7.24 3.19
CA GLU A 102 10.76 -7.41 4.54
C GLU A 102 10.11 -6.46 5.56
N ILE A 103 9.92 -5.18 5.20
CA ILE A 103 9.23 -4.20 6.05
C ILE A 103 7.84 -4.73 6.44
N ALA A 104 7.07 -5.18 5.46
CA ALA A 104 5.73 -5.71 5.68
C ALA A 104 5.75 -6.93 6.60
N GLY A 105 6.58 -7.94 6.32
CA GLY A 105 6.69 -9.17 7.12
C GLY A 105 7.06 -8.88 8.57
N ARG A 106 8.05 -8.01 8.80
CA ARG A 106 8.50 -7.66 10.16
C ARG A 106 7.45 -6.88 10.95
N LEU A 107 6.75 -5.93 10.34
CA LEU A 107 5.68 -5.18 11.01
C LEU A 107 4.48 -6.06 11.33
N MET A 108 4.08 -6.94 10.43
CA MET A 108 3.02 -7.91 10.64
C MET A 108 3.42 -9.04 11.61
N LYS A 109 4.71 -9.15 11.97
CA LYS A 109 5.27 -10.31 12.73
C LYS A 109 4.96 -11.64 12.03
N SER A 110 5.03 -11.66 10.72
CA SER A 110 4.83 -12.84 9.89
C SER A 110 6.18 -13.42 9.47
N HIS A 111 6.26 -14.73 9.28
CA HIS A 111 7.46 -15.39 8.76
C HIS A 111 7.60 -15.28 7.23
N ASN A 112 6.59 -14.77 6.55
CA ASN A 112 6.67 -14.47 5.13
C ASN A 112 5.81 -13.25 4.78
N ALA A 113 6.08 -12.66 3.61
CA ALA A 113 5.26 -11.62 3.03
C ALA A 113 4.98 -11.94 1.56
N ARG A 114 3.70 -11.96 1.19
CA ARG A 114 3.21 -12.15 -0.17
C ARG A 114 2.72 -10.84 -0.71
N ILE A 115 3.02 -10.55 -1.97
CA ILE A 115 2.38 -9.43 -2.65
C ILE A 115 0.93 -9.80 -2.98
N TYR A 116 -0.01 -8.89 -2.68
CA TYR A 116 -1.38 -8.99 -3.13
C TYR A 116 -1.60 -8.20 -4.40
N HIS A 117 -1.32 -6.90 -4.39
CA HIS A 117 -1.22 -6.03 -5.57
C HIS A 117 -0.53 -4.72 -5.23
N GLU A 118 -0.20 -3.93 -6.24
CA GLU A 118 0.14 -2.53 -6.10
C GLU A 118 -1.01 -1.64 -6.55
N HIS A 119 -1.00 -0.39 -6.11
CA HIS A 119 -1.98 0.63 -6.42
C HIS A 119 -1.31 2.00 -6.53
N VAL A 120 -1.42 2.66 -7.65
CA VAL A 120 -0.96 4.03 -7.83
C VAL A 120 -2.12 5.00 -7.62
N LEU A 121 -1.86 6.11 -6.92
CA LEU A 121 -2.82 7.18 -6.68
C LEU A 121 -2.15 8.51 -6.96
N VAL A 122 -2.67 9.24 -7.94
CA VAL A 122 -2.10 10.52 -8.37
C VAL A 122 -3.15 11.61 -8.21
N LYS A 123 -2.84 12.62 -7.39
CA LYS A 123 -3.62 13.85 -7.32
C LYS A 123 -2.76 15.02 -7.83
N GLU A 124 -3.18 15.63 -8.94
CA GLU A 124 -2.56 16.84 -9.45
C GLU A 124 -2.95 18.05 -8.60
N PRO A 125 -2.16 19.14 -8.65
CA PRO A 125 -2.50 20.37 -7.93
C PRO A 125 -3.92 20.87 -8.29
N GLY A 126 -4.67 21.28 -7.27
CA GLY A 126 -6.02 21.78 -7.46
C GLY A 126 -7.13 20.75 -7.55
N THR A 127 -6.81 19.44 -7.42
CA THR A 127 -7.79 18.36 -7.37
C THR A 127 -8.71 18.54 -6.17
N ARG A 128 -10.03 18.58 -6.41
CA ARG A 128 -11.06 18.75 -5.37
C ARG A 128 -11.48 17.44 -4.74
N GLU A 129 -11.39 16.35 -5.49
CA GLU A 129 -11.81 15.02 -5.07
C GLU A 129 -10.96 14.57 -3.87
N VAL A 130 -11.64 14.12 -2.84
CA VAL A 130 -11.04 13.45 -1.67
C VAL A 130 -11.01 11.95 -1.89
N THR A 131 -10.17 11.24 -1.15
CA THR A 131 -10.34 9.80 -0.96
C THR A 131 -11.22 9.64 0.26
N PRO A 132 -12.44 9.08 0.14
CA PRO A 132 -13.36 8.97 1.28
C PRO A 132 -12.74 8.11 2.40
N TRP A 133 -13.20 8.34 3.63
CA TRP A 133 -12.83 7.47 4.75
C TRP A 133 -13.30 6.04 4.48
N HIS A 134 -12.39 5.09 4.55
CA HIS A 134 -12.59 3.67 4.29
C HIS A 134 -11.52 2.84 4.99
N HIS A 135 -11.62 1.53 4.92
CA HIS A 135 -10.51 0.63 5.20
C HIS A 135 -10.39 -0.41 4.08
N ASP A 136 -9.17 -0.88 3.83
CA ASP A 136 -8.84 -1.64 2.62
C ASP A 136 -9.44 -3.05 2.57
N GLN A 137 -9.46 -3.77 3.71
CA GLN A 137 -9.73 -5.21 3.72
C GLN A 137 -11.06 -5.63 3.05
N PRO A 138 -12.19 -4.96 3.23
CA PRO A 138 -13.46 -5.37 2.59
C PRO A 138 -13.50 -5.22 1.07
N TYR A 139 -12.61 -4.41 0.49
CA TYR A 139 -12.47 -4.36 -0.97
C TYR A 139 -11.87 -5.65 -1.53
N TYR A 140 -11.17 -6.43 -0.71
CA TYR A 140 -10.32 -7.55 -1.11
C TYR A 140 -10.92 -8.89 -0.74
N GLY A 141 -10.63 -9.91 -1.55
CA GLY A 141 -10.99 -11.30 -1.28
C GLY A 141 -10.04 -11.96 -0.27
N VAL A 142 -9.75 -11.30 0.86
CA VAL A 142 -8.83 -11.82 1.88
C VAL A 142 -9.26 -11.42 3.29
N ASP A 143 -9.15 -12.37 4.23
CA ASP A 143 -9.26 -12.17 5.66
C ASP A 143 -7.95 -12.56 6.37
N GLY A 144 -7.69 -11.95 7.52
CA GLY A 144 -6.52 -12.15 8.36
C GLY A 144 -6.20 -10.92 9.19
N ASP A 145 -5.23 -11.07 10.10
CA ASP A 145 -4.68 -9.97 10.90
C ASP A 145 -3.29 -9.54 10.42
N GLN A 146 -2.57 -10.42 9.72
CA GLN A 146 -1.28 -10.09 9.11
C GLN A 146 -1.46 -9.52 7.71
N LEU A 147 -2.12 -8.37 7.63
CA LEU A 147 -2.45 -7.69 6.37
C LEU A 147 -2.04 -6.21 6.48
N CYS A 148 -1.17 -5.76 5.59
CA CYS A 148 -0.77 -4.35 5.59
C CYS A 148 -0.61 -3.76 4.20
N SER A 149 -0.72 -2.44 4.14
CA SER A 149 -0.40 -1.62 2.97
C SER A 149 0.81 -0.75 3.28
N ILE A 150 1.75 -0.65 2.34
CA ILE A 150 2.84 0.33 2.37
C ILE A 150 2.51 1.42 1.37
N TRP A 151 2.35 2.65 1.82
CA TRP A 151 2.16 3.82 0.99
C TRP A 151 3.46 4.62 0.91
N LEU A 152 4.05 4.68 -0.29
CA LEU A 152 5.32 5.35 -0.59
C LEU A 152 5.06 6.57 -1.47
N PRO A 153 5.30 7.81 -0.97
CA PRO A 153 5.19 9.01 -1.78
C PRO A 153 6.36 9.12 -2.76
N LEU A 154 6.06 9.50 -4.01
CA LEU A 154 7.05 9.80 -5.04
C LEU A 154 7.32 11.32 -5.16
N ASP A 155 6.65 12.11 -4.35
CA ASP A 155 6.84 13.56 -4.18
C ASP A 155 6.87 13.87 -2.68
N PRO A 156 7.54 14.95 -2.22
CA PRO A 156 7.41 15.39 -0.84
C PRO A 156 5.95 15.76 -0.53
N VAL A 157 5.45 15.32 0.63
CA VAL A 157 4.05 15.50 0.99
C VAL A 157 3.94 16.31 2.28
N SER A 158 3.31 17.48 2.18
CA SER A 158 2.99 18.27 3.36
C SER A 158 1.94 17.56 4.23
N LYS A 159 1.93 17.84 5.52
CA LYS A 159 0.93 17.27 6.43
C LYS A 159 -0.52 17.51 5.95
N ALA A 160 -0.78 18.67 5.34
CA ALA A 160 -2.11 19.02 4.82
C ALA A 160 -2.54 18.19 3.59
N ALA A 161 -1.60 17.56 2.89
CA ALA A 161 -1.86 16.71 1.71
C ALA A 161 -1.68 15.22 2.00
N CYS A 162 -1.22 14.87 3.22
CA CYS A 162 -0.97 13.49 3.61
C CYS A 162 -2.27 12.72 3.79
N PRO A 163 -2.31 11.43 3.46
CA PRO A 163 -3.36 10.55 3.94
C PRO A 163 -3.48 10.59 5.48
N GLU A 164 -4.69 10.48 5.98
CA GLU A 164 -5.02 10.51 7.39
C GLU A 164 -5.53 9.14 7.83
N PHE A 165 -5.19 8.74 9.07
CA PHE A 165 -5.50 7.42 9.61
C PHE A 165 -6.14 7.56 10.99
N VAL A 166 -7.22 6.82 11.24
CA VAL A 166 -7.84 6.76 12.57
C VAL A 166 -7.09 5.72 13.39
N ALA A 167 -6.34 6.18 14.39
CA ALA A 167 -5.59 5.28 15.26
C ALA A 167 -6.51 4.26 15.95
N GLU A 168 -6.00 3.03 16.10
CA GLU A 168 -6.67 1.90 16.78
C GLU A 168 -7.94 1.38 16.08
N SER A 169 -8.36 1.99 14.96
CA SER A 169 -9.59 1.58 14.26
C SER A 169 -9.53 0.15 13.70
N HIS A 170 -8.35 -0.42 13.49
CA HIS A 170 -8.17 -1.79 13.01
C HIS A 170 -8.50 -2.85 14.08
N THR A 171 -8.54 -2.48 15.37
CA THR A 171 -8.80 -3.38 16.50
C THR A 171 -10.23 -3.34 17.01
N ASN A 172 -11.10 -2.51 16.45
CA ASN A 172 -12.48 -2.34 16.92
C ASN A 172 -13.43 -3.50 16.57
N GLY A 173 -12.93 -4.52 15.87
CA GLY A 173 -13.69 -5.72 15.49
C GLY A 173 -14.72 -5.50 14.37
N LYS A 174 -14.77 -4.31 13.77
CA LYS A 174 -15.73 -3.96 12.74
C LYS A 174 -15.15 -4.11 11.33
N LEU A 175 -15.99 -4.56 10.41
CA LEU A 175 -15.79 -4.43 8.99
C LEU A 175 -16.76 -3.38 8.46
N TYR A 176 -16.26 -2.46 7.64
CA TYR A 176 -17.06 -1.39 7.07
C TYR A 176 -17.36 -1.65 5.59
N ASN A 177 -18.53 -1.23 5.14
CA ASN A 177 -18.89 -1.26 3.73
C ASN A 177 -17.83 -0.53 2.88
N PRO A 178 -17.33 -1.13 1.78
CA PRO A 178 -16.47 -0.42 0.84
C PRO A 178 -17.24 0.75 0.21
N ARG A 179 -16.55 1.85 -0.05
CA ARG A 179 -17.10 3.05 -0.68
C ARG A 179 -16.56 3.23 -2.09
N LEU A 180 -17.42 3.63 -3.00
CA LEU A 180 -17.00 4.12 -4.31
C LEU A 180 -16.30 5.46 -4.17
N PHE A 181 -15.14 5.62 -4.83
CA PHE A 181 -14.38 6.88 -4.76
C PHE A 181 -15.02 7.99 -5.61
N ILE A 182 -15.87 7.61 -6.57
CA ILE A 182 -16.50 8.56 -7.49
C ILE A 182 -17.64 9.38 -6.86
N ASP A 183 -18.44 8.77 -5.99
CA ASP A 183 -19.61 9.40 -5.39
C ASP A 183 -19.75 9.16 -3.89
N HIS A 184 -18.80 8.43 -3.31
CA HIS A 184 -18.73 8.06 -1.89
C HIS A 184 -19.88 7.17 -1.39
N SER A 185 -20.69 6.60 -2.28
CA SER A 185 -21.71 5.62 -1.93
C SER A 185 -21.09 4.28 -1.50
N ASN A 186 -21.83 3.50 -0.72
CA ASN A 186 -21.43 2.15 -0.35
C ASN A 186 -21.56 1.21 -1.57
N TYR A 187 -20.74 0.17 -1.64
CA TYR A 187 -20.85 -0.89 -2.66
C TYR A 187 -22.17 -1.66 -2.55
N ALA A 188 -22.65 -1.83 -1.31
CA ALA A 188 -23.93 -2.47 -1.02
C ALA A 188 -24.50 -1.91 0.27
N GLU A 189 -25.83 -1.79 0.35
CA GLU A 189 -26.51 -1.37 1.56
C GLU A 189 -27.00 -2.57 2.39
N GLY A 190 -26.92 -2.43 3.72
CA GLY A 190 -27.55 -3.36 4.66
C GLY A 190 -27.00 -4.78 4.66
N PHE A 191 -25.74 -4.96 4.28
CA PHE A 191 -25.14 -6.29 4.27
C PHE A 191 -24.77 -6.73 5.70
N PRO A 192 -25.27 -7.89 6.18
CA PRO A 192 -24.96 -8.38 7.52
C PRO A 192 -23.45 -8.53 7.74
N GLY A 193 -22.95 -8.04 8.88
CA GLY A 193 -21.54 -8.11 9.25
C GLY A 193 -20.67 -6.96 8.75
N PHE A 194 -21.28 -5.98 8.03
CA PHE A 194 -20.59 -4.77 7.60
C PHE A 194 -21.35 -3.54 8.07
N ASP A 195 -20.66 -2.67 8.77
CA ASP A 195 -21.19 -1.38 9.23
C ASP A 195 -20.89 -0.27 8.20
N ASP A 196 -21.57 0.85 8.30
CA ASP A 196 -21.16 2.05 7.57
C ASP A 196 -19.97 2.70 8.25
N VAL A 197 -19.04 3.26 7.45
CA VAL A 197 -17.95 4.04 7.99
C VAL A 197 -18.53 5.27 8.69
N PRO A 198 -18.21 5.52 9.97
CA PRO A 198 -18.69 6.70 10.68
C PRO A 198 -18.22 7.99 9.98
N ASP A 199 -18.95 9.08 10.20
CA ASP A 199 -18.56 10.40 9.69
C ASP A 199 -17.38 10.94 10.50
N ILE A 200 -16.17 10.52 10.11
CA ILE A 200 -14.93 10.90 10.80
C ILE A 200 -14.73 12.41 10.79
N ASP A 201 -15.11 13.11 9.74
CA ASP A 201 -14.90 14.55 9.63
C ASP A 201 -15.84 15.33 10.58
N LEU A 202 -17.07 14.89 10.71
CA LEU A 202 -18.03 15.47 11.67
C LEU A 202 -17.61 15.16 13.12
N GLU A 203 -17.13 13.95 13.37
CA GLU A 203 -16.74 13.45 14.69
C GLU A 203 -15.24 13.56 14.99
N ARG A 204 -14.50 14.35 14.22
CA ARG A 204 -13.04 14.41 14.23
C ARG A 204 -12.40 14.57 15.60
N LYS A 205 -13.06 15.31 16.51
CA LYS A 205 -12.62 15.50 17.90
C LYS A 205 -12.65 14.22 18.76
N ASN A 206 -13.43 13.22 18.34
CA ASN A 206 -13.56 11.95 19.04
C ASN A 206 -12.52 10.91 18.56
N HIS A 207 -11.74 11.24 17.54
CA HIS A 207 -10.78 10.34 16.93
C HIS A 207 -9.36 10.87 17.08
N ARG A 208 -8.41 9.98 17.37
CA ARG A 208 -6.99 10.28 17.25
C ARG A 208 -6.56 10.08 15.80
N ILE A 209 -6.43 11.18 15.07
CA ILE A 209 -6.06 11.17 13.66
C ILE A 209 -4.54 11.26 13.53
N LEU A 210 -3.94 10.31 12.85
CA LEU A 210 -2.53 10.25 12.50
C LEU A 210 -2.31 10.82 11.11
N SER A 211 -1.30 11.64 10.96
CA SER A 211 -0.88 12.22 9.68
C SER A 211 0.52 12.82 9.83
N TRP A 212 1.32 12.76 8.76
CA TRP A 212 2.73 13.15 8.80
C TRP A 212 3.11 14.05 7.64
N GLU A 213 4.09 14.89 7.85
CA GLU A 213 4.87 15.46 6.77
C GLU A 213 5.88 14.41 6.29
N LEU A 214 5.99 14.20 4.98
CA LEU A 214 6.83 13.13 4.40
C LEU A 214 7.86 13.70 3.45
N ALA A 215 9.10 13.31 3.65
CA ALA A 215 10.19 13.49 2.71
C ALA A 215 10.30 12.31 1.74
N LEU A 216 11.05 12.46 0.68
CA LEU A 216 11.37 11.34 -0.22
C LEU A 216 12.14 10.24 0.53
N GLY A 217 11.71 9.01 0.37
CA GLY A 217 12.26 7.84 1.07
C GLY A 217 11.51 7.46 2.34
N ASP A 218 10.64 8.34 2.87
CA ASP A 218 9.71 8.00 3.94
C ASP A 218 8.55 7.16 3.39
N CYS A 219 7.96 6.32 4.22
CA CYS A 219 6.71 5.62 3.88
C CYS A 219 5.77 5.55 5.09
N ILE A 220 4.50 5.32 4.82
CA ILE A 220 3.51 4.96 5.83
C ILE A 220 3.15 3.49 5.64
N VAL A 221 3.20 2.72 6.71
CA VAL A 221 2.68 1.35 6.72
C VAL A 221 1.45 1.31 7.60
N PHE A 222 0.36 0.76 7.09
CA PHE A 222 -0.89 0.68 7.82
C PHE A 222 -1.57 -0.67 7.65
N HIS A 223 -2.27 -1.09 8.68
CA HIS A 223 -3.07 -2.31 8.68
C HIS A 223 -4.26 -2.16 7.73
N MET A 224 -4.63 -3.18 6.96
CA MET A 224 -5.72 -3.08 5.98
C MET A 224 -7.11 -2.79 6.59
N ARG A 225 -7.27 -2.96 7.90
CA ARG A 225 -8.48 -2.54 8.65
C ARG A 225 -8.37 -1.15 9.27
N THR A 226 -7.25 -0.46 9.14
CA THR A 226 -7.16 0.92 9.63
C THR A 226 -8.00 1.84 8.75
N VAL A 227 -8.96 2.52 9.37
CA VAL A 227 -9.78 3.52 8.68
C VAL A 227 -8.90 4.69 8.28
N HIS A 228 -8.94 5.03 7.00
CA HIS A 228 -8.12 6.09 6.44
C HIS A 228 -8.81 6.80 5.30
N GLY A 229 -8.33 7.98 4.98
CA GLY A 229 -8.80 8.80 3.89
C GLY A 229 -7.72 9.76 3.43
N ALA A 230 -7.97 10.54 2.40
CA ALA A 230 -6.97 11.50 1.94
C ALA A 230 -7.62 12.79 1.44
N PRO A 231 -7.14 13.95 1.89
CA PRO A 231 -7.73 15.24 1.55
C PRO A 231 -7.59 15.56 0.05
N SER A 232 -8.34 16.58 -0.37
CA SER A 232 -8.16 17.25 -1.65
C SER A 232 -6.77 17.88 -1.74
N THR A 233 -6.35 18.26 -2.95
CA THR A 233 -5.12 19.03 -3.18
C THR A 233 -5.41 20.48 -3.58
N VAL A 234 -6.59 20.99 -3.25
CA VAL A 234 -6.92 22.41 -3.42
C VAL A 234 -5.98 23.25 -2.57
N GLY A 235 -5.35 24.26 -3.19
CA GLY A 235 -4.34 25.10 -2.53
C GLY A 235 -2.95 24.47 -2.40
N ILE A 236 -2.78 23.21 -2.74
CA ILE A 236 -1.49 22.52 -2.83
C ILE A 236 -0.90 22.74 -4.22
N LYS A 237 0.36 23.17 -4.28
CA LYS A 237 1.05 23.51 -5.55
C LYS A 237 1.84 22.35 -6.15
N THR A 238 2.02 21.27 -5.40
CA THR A 238 2.79 20.09 -5.81
C THR A 238 1.87 18.92 -6.12
N ARG A 239 2.25 18.09 -7.10
CA ARG A 239 1.61 16.78 -7.30
C ARG A 239 1.75 15.94 -6.03
N ARG A 240 0.83 15.01 -5.85
CA ARG A 240 0.94 13.94 -4.88
C ARG A 240 0.80 12.61 -5.59
N ARG A 241 1.94 11.97 -5.90
CA ARG A 241 1.99 10.63 -6.45
C ARG A 241 2.29 9.66 -5.33
N GLY A 242 1.43 8.69 -5.13
CA GLY A 242 1.62 7.60 -4.19
C GLY A 242 1.71 6.27 -4.92
N PHE A 243 2.74 5.48 -4.61
CA PHE A 243 2.85 4.08 -4.98
C PHE A 243 2.59 3.24 -3.74
N SER A 244 1.54 2.44 -3.76
CA SER A 244 1.12 1.67 -2.60
C SER A 244 1.15 0.18 -2.92
N THR A 245 1.69 -0.64 -2.00
CA THR A 245 1.74 -2.10 -2.13
C THR A 245 0.97 -2.76 -1.01
N ARG A 246 0.23 -3.84 -1.30
CA ARG A 246 -0.57 -4.62 -0.35
C ARG A 246 0.11 -5.95 -0.09
N TRP A 247 0.26 -6.27 1.19
CA TRP A 247 1.03 -7.42 1.65
C TRP A 247 0.21 -8.33 2.55
N LEU A 248 0.38 -9.62 2.34
CA LEU A 248 -0.29 -10.69 3.10
C LEU A 248 0.75 -11.48 3.88
N GLY A 249 0.47 -11.72 5.15
CA GLY A 249 1.22 -12.65 6.00
C GLY A 249 0.70 -14.07 5.93
N GLU A 250 1.20 -14.91 6.82
CA GLU A 250 0.91 -16.34 6.84
C GLU A 250 -0.50 -16.71 7.33
N ASP A 251 -1.17 -15.80 8.06
CA ASP A 251 -2.54 -16.01 8.53
C ASP A 251 -3.60 -15.61 7.51
N ALA A 252 -3.19 -15.02 6.39
CA ALA A 252 -4.11 -14.58 5.33
C ALA A 252 -4.90 -15.77 4.74
N ARG A 253 -6.22 -15.62 4.63
CA ARG A 253 -7.14 -16.60 4.11
C ARG A 253 -8.00 -16.03 2.99
N PHE A 254 -8.25 -16.83 1.96
CA PHE A 254 -9.13 -16.44 0.89
C PHE A 254 -10.56 -16.22 1.41
N ALA A 255 -11.17 -15.11 1.02
CA ALA A 255 -12.50 -14.72 1.45
C ALA A 255 -13.37 -14.33 0.25
N VAL A 256 -14.61 -14.78 0.27
CA VAL A 256 -15.63 -14.37 -0.71
C VAL A 256 -16.37 -13.16 -0.15
N ARG A 257 -16.51 -12.13 -0.98
CA ARG A 257 -17.28 -10.93 -0.65
C ARG A 257 -18.66 -10.97 -1.35
N PRO A 258 -19.65 -10.34 -0.76
CA PRO A 258 -20.99 -10.25 -1.37
C PRO A 258 -21.05 -9.28 -2.56
N TRP A 259 -19.97 -8.60 -2.87
CA TRP A 259 -19.77 -7.69 -4.01
C TRP A 259 -18.55 -8.09 -4.83
N ALA A 260 -18.41 -7.50 -6.00
CA ALA A 260 -17.18 -7.65 -6.78
C ALA A 260 -16.02 -6.99 -6.04
N THR A 261 -14.97 -7.77 -5.75
CA THR A 261 -13.75 -7.25 -5.13
C THR A 261 -12.99 -6.29 -6.06
N SER A 262 -12.20 -5.43 -5.51
CA SER A 262 -11.30 -4.53 -6.25
C SER A 262 -9.87 -4.70 -5.71
N PRO A 263 -9.00 -5.47 -6.42
CA PRO A 263 -9.19 -6.06 -7.76
C PRO A 263 -10.13 -7.28 -7.79
N PRO A 264 -10.77 -7.50 -8.96
CA PRO A 264 -11.64 -8.65 -9.16
C PRO A 264 -10.83 -9.88 -9.62
N TYR A 265 -10.12 -10.54 -8.71
CA TYR A 265 -9.33 -11.74 -9.01
C TYR A 265 -10.21 -12.94 -9.40
N ARG A 266 -10.69 -12.96 -10.64
CA ARG A 266 -11.59 -14.01 -11.16
C ARG A 266 -10.92 -15.36 -11.41
N GLU A 267 -9.58 -15.38 -11.52
CA GLU A 267 -8.79 -16.56 -11.82
C GLU A 267 -8.24 -17.27 -10.58
N VAL A 268 -8.61 -16.78 -9.38
CA VAL A 268 -8.19 -17.40 -8.12
C VAL A 268 -9.16 -18.49 -7.76
N ASP A 269 -8.71 -19.75 -7.85
CA ASP A 269 -9.46 -20.98 -7.60
C ASP A 269 -9.28 -21.53 -6.17
N LEU A 270 -9.13 -20.64 -5.19
CA LEU A 270 -9.03 -21.01 -3.79
C LEU A 270 -10.41 -21.21 -3.15
N GLU A 271 -10.53 -22.23 -2.31
CA GLU A 271 -11.71 -22.42 -1.47
C GLU A 271 -11.79 -21.35 -0.36
N PRO A 272 -12.97 -20.86 0.01
CA PRO A 272 -13.14 -19.92 1.13
C PRO A 272 -12.48 -20.44 2.41
N GLY A 273 -11.66 -19.61 3.05
CA GLY A 273 -10.87 -19.96 4.23
C GLY A 273 -9.54 -20.66 3.93
N ALA A 274 -9.24 -21.00 2.69
CA ALA A 274 -7.93 -21.55 2.31
C ALA A 274 -6.80 -20.52 2.51
N PRO A 275 -5.58 -20.97 2.84
CA PRO A 275 -4.42 -20.09 2.82
C PRO A 275 -4.24 -19.43 1.46
N MET A 276 -3.75 -18.18 1.42
CA MET A 276 -3.49 -17.42 0.19
C MET A 276 -2.28 -17.95 -0.61
N ASN A 277 -2.20 -19.28 -0.75
CA ASN A 277 -1.12 -19.96 -1.45
C ASN A 277 -1.48 -20.19 -2.93
N HIS A 278 -1.36 -19.14 -3.72
CA HIS A 278 -1.70 -19.14 -5.15
C HIS A 278 -0.61 -18.39 -5.94
N PRO A 279 -0.31 -18.78 -7.19
CA PRO A 279 0.71 -18.12 -8.04
C PRO A 279 0.48 -16.61 -8.23
N MET A 280 -0.77 -16.15 -8.15
CA MET A 280 -1.12 -14.73 -8.18
C MET A 280 -0.55 -13.93 -6.99
N PHE A 281 -0.26 -14.60 -5.87
CA PHE A 281 0.20 -14.01 -4.61
C PHE A 281 1.55 -14.62 -4.18
N PRO A 282 2.61 -14.44 -4.95
CA PRO A 282 3.90 -15.06 -4.66
C PRO A 282 4.50 -14.51 -3.36
N VAL A 283 5.25 -15.38 -2.66
CA VAL A 283 6.07 -14.96 -1.53
C VAL A 283 7.25 -14.15 -2.04
N MET A 284 7.41 -12.92 -1.52
CA MET A 284 8.49 -12.01 -1.87
C MET A 284 9.55 -11.92 -0.77
N TRP A 285 9.23 -12.35 0.43
CA TRP A 285 10.16 -12.39 1.55
C TRP A 285 9.82 -13.53 2.52
N SER A 286 10.85 -14.13 3.11
CA SER A 286 10.74 -15.11 4.21
C SER A 286 11.82 -14.83 5.25
N ALA A 287 11.47 -14.96 6.57
CA ALA A 287 12.37 -14.79 7.72
C ALA A 287 13.36 -15.96 7.86
#